data_beb50a8dca7f7b4271378226257d21c9
#
_entry.id   beb50a8dca7f7b4271378226257d21c9
#
_cell.length_a   1.000
_cell.length_b   1.000
_cell.length_c   1.000
_cell.angle_alpha   90.00
_cell.angle_beta   90.00
_cell.angle_gamma   90.00
#
_symmetry.space_group_name_H-M   'P 1'
#
loop_
_entity.id
_entity.type
_entity.pdbx_description
1 polymer ?
#
loop_
_entity_poly.entity_id
_entity_poly.type
_entity_poly.pdbx_seq_one_letter_code
_entity_poly.pdbx_strand_id
1 'polypeptide(L)'
;MLFRSTHLRDVYDPTCGSGSLLLRVKKHIGEVDKIYGQELNNTTYNLARMNMILHDVHYADFDIKQDDTLERPQHIDQRFEAIVANPPFGIKWSADPIHLSDDRFAPYGRLAPSSKADYAFITHMIHQLDENGTLAVVMPHGVLFRGAAEGVIRRFIIEQKNYLDTIIGLPANLFYGTSIPAQLEIGRASCRERV
;
A
#
# COMPACT_ATOMS: atom_id res chain seq x y z
N MET A 1 -9.66 -5.29 -14.95
CA MET A 1 -8.67 -4.22 -15.12
C MET A 1 -8.80 -3.32 -13.91
N LEU A 2 -7.79 -3.24 -13.04
CA LEU A 2 -7.82 -2.51 -11.77
C LEU A 2 -8.00 -1.00 -11.96
N PHE A 3 -7.32 -0.46 -12.94
CA PHE A 3 -7.42 0.94 -13.33
C PHE A 3 -8.08 1.02 -14.71
N ARG A 4 -9.15 1.79 -14.83
CA ARG A 4 -9.88 1.99 -16.10
C ARG A 4 -9.26 3.09 -16.97
N SER A 5 -8.25 3.78 -16.47
CA SER A 5 -7.58 4.87 -17.17
C SER A 5 -6.42 4.35 -18.02
N THR A 6 -6.14 5.03 -19.11
CA THR A 6 -4.91 4.86 -19.91
C THR A 6 -3.81 5.83 -19.48
N HIS A 7 -4.10 6.72 -18.53
CA HIS A 7 -3.22 7.71 -17.95
C HIS A 7 -3.43 7.77 -16.44
N LEU A 8 -2.36 7.88 -15.67
CA LEU A 8 -2.36 8.16 -14.23
C LEU A 8 -1.46 9.38 -13.95
N ARG A 9 -1.95 10.30 -13.15
CA ARG A 9 -1.16 11.41 -12.62
C ARG A 9 0.01 10.89 -11.79
N ASP A 10 -0.25 9.93 -10.90
CA ASP A 10 0.77 9.35 -10.04
C ASP A 10 0.42 7.93 -9.57
N VAL A 11 1.48 7.19 -9.22
CA VAL A 11 1.38 5.89 -8.58
C VAL A 11 2.38 5.80 -7.44
N TYR A 12 1.97 5.21 -6.32
CA TYR A 12 2.80 5.04 -5.13
C TYR A 12 2.86 3.59 -4.64
N ASP A 13 4.04 3.17 -4.18
CA ASP A 13 4.25 1.92 -3.46
C ASP A 13 5.06 2.20 -2.17
N PRO A 14 4.43 2.06 -0.98
CA PRO A 14 5.09 2.32 0.30
C PRO A 14 6.15 1.28 0.69
N THR A 15 6.25 0.18 -0.05
CA THR A 15 7.18 -0.95 0.19
C THR A 15 7.75 -1.44 -1.13
N CYS A 16 8.26 -0.51 -1.95
CA CYS A 16 8.42 -0.71 -3.39
C CYS A 16 9.43 -1.79 -3.79
N GLY A 17 10.25 -2.27 -2.86
CA GLY A 17 11.25 -3.28 -3.15
C GLY A 17 12.16 -2.82 -4.29
N SER A 18 12.32 -3.65 -5.29
CA SER A 18 13.08 -3.33 -6.51
C SER A 18 12.35 -2.40 -7.49
N GLY A 19 11.15 -1.90 -7.17
CA GLY A 19 10.32 -1.08 -8.05
C GLY A 19 9.59 -1.85 -9.15
N SER A 20 9.68 -3.18 -9.16
CA SER A 20 9.13 -4.01 -10.26
C SER A 20 7.61 -3.87 -10.40
N LEU A 21 6.88 -3.71 -9.28
CA LEU A 21 5.42 -3.54 -9.33
C LEU A 21 5.06 -2.20 -9.96
N LEU A 22 5.73 -1.11 -9.59
CA LEU A 22 5.56 0.22 -10.16
C LEU A 22 5.83 0.24 -11.67
N LEU A 23 6.92 -0.40 -12.10
CA LEU A 23 7.26 -0.54 -13.53
C LEU A 23 6.21 -1.36 -14.30
N ARG A 24 5.63 -2.38 -13.69
CA ARG A 24 4.52 -3.14 -14.30
C ARG A 24 3.27 -2.31 -14.46
N VAL A 25 2.93 -1.47 -13.46
CA VAL A 25 1.80 -0.53 -13.56
C VAL A 25 2.04 0.45 -14.71
N LYS A 26 3.21 1.09 -14.77
CA LYS A 26 3.59 2.00 -15.88
C LYS A 26 3.44 1.32 -17.24
N LYS A 27 3.98 0.11 -17.38
CA LYS A 27 3.90 -0.65 -18.65
C LYS A 27 2.45 -0.99 -19.04
N HIS A 28 1.59 -1.25 -18.05
CA HIS A 28 0.21 -1.68 -18.30
C HIS A 28 -0.74 -0.51 -18.59
N ILE A 29 -0.57 0.59 -17.87
CA ILE A 29 -1.35 1.82 -18.05
C ILE A 29 -0.89 2.56 -19.32
N GLY A 30 0.41 2.56 -19.61
CA GLY A 30 1.02 3.27 -20.73
C GLY A 30 1.56 4.62 -20.32
N GLU A 31 0.76 5.51 -19.75
CA GLU A 31 1.17 6.85 -19.35
C GLU A 31 0.98 7.05 -17.84
N VAL A 32 2.08 7.35 -17.13
CA VAL A 32 2.11 7.68 -15.70
C VAL A 32 3.07 8.86 -15.54
N ASP A 33 2.55 10.01 -15.07
CA ASP A 33 3.34 11.24 -15.00
C ASP A 33 4.43 11.16 -13.92
N LYS A 34 4.09 10.57 -12.74
CA LYS A 34 5.04 10.48 -11.64
C LYS A 34 4.91 9.15 -10.87
N ILE A 35 6.06 8.57 -10.56
CA ILE A 35 6.18 7.32 -9.81
C ILE A 35 6.79 7.63 -8.44
N TYR A 36 6.12 7.21 -7.37
CA TYR A 36 6.61 7.36 -6.02
C TYR A 36 6.82 6.01 -5.36
N GLY A 37 7.82 5.91 -4.51
CA GLY A 37 8.08 4.71 -3.75
C GLY A 37 8.85 4.97 -2.48
N GLN A 38 8.72 4.06 -1.52
CA GLN A 38 9.55 4.04 -0.34
C GLN A 38 10.04 2.63 -0.06
N GLU A 39 11.30 2.49 0.35
CA GLU A 39 11.94 1.21 0.64
C GLU A 39 12.86 1.34 1.87
N LEU A 40 12.72 0.41 2.80
CA LEU A 40 13.52 0.40 4.02
C LEU A 40 14.99 0.03 3.76
N ASN A 41 15.22 -1.00 2.93
CA ASN A 41 16.54 -1.54 2.69
C ASN A 41 17.31 -0.70 1.68
N ASN A 42 18.48 -0.17 2.07
CA ASN A 42 19.29 0.70 1.23
C ASN A 42 19.75 0.04 -0.09
N THR A 43 20.10 -1.24 -0.06
CA THR A 43 20.53 -1.96 -1.27
C THR A 43 19.36 -2.11 -2.24
N THR A 44 18.19 -2.47 -1.74
CA THR A 44 16.98 -2.63 -2.53
C THR A 44 16.47 -1.27 -3.05
N TYR A 45 16.58 -0.21 -2.24
CA TYR A 45 16.32 1.17 -2.67
C TYR A 45 17.19 1.58 -3.88
N ASN A 46 18.49 1.32 -3.81
CA ASN A 46 19.39 1.63 -4.92
C ASN A 46 19.05 0.80 -6.17
N LEU A 47 18.68 -0.48 -5.98
CA LEU A 47 18.21 -1.35 -7.07
C LEU A 47 16.93 -0.79 -7.71
N ALA A 48 15.97 -0.31 -6.90
CA ALA A 48 14.74 0.29 -7.42
C ALA A 48 15.03 1.49 -8.32
N ARG A 49 15.88 2.40 -7.88
CA ARG A 49 16.27 3.59 -8.66
C ARG A 49 16.98 3.22 -9.95
N MET A 50 17.89 2.23 -9.89
CA MET A 50 18.57 1.73 -11.08
C MET A 50 17.59 1.09 -12.06
N ASN A 51 16.62 0.30 -11.56
CA ASN A 51 15.58 -0.29 -12.39
C ASN A 51 14.71 0.77 -13.08
N MET A 52 14.36 1.87 -12.40
CA MET A 52 13.62 2.97 -13.05
C MET A 52 14.39 3.48 -14.27
N ILE A 53 15.69 3.78 -14.12
CA ILE A 53 16.54 4.30 -15.21
C ILE A 53 16.67 3.25 -16.33
N LEU A 54 16.92 1.99 -15.99
CA LEU A 54 17.08 0.90 -16.98
C LEU A 54 15.80 0.59 -17.75
N HIS A 55 14.65 1.01 -17.24
CA HIS A 55 13.35 0.89 -17.91
C HIS A 55 12.83 2.23 -18.46
N ASP A 56 13.75 3.12 -18.81
CA ASP A 56 13.48 4.40 -19.48
C ASP A 56 12.51 5.32 -18.71
N VAL A 57 12.53 5.27 -17.38
CA VAL A 57 11.85 6.26 -16.54
C VAL A 57 12.83 7.43 -16.32
N HIS A 58 12.46 8.60 -16.80
CA HIS A 58 13.30 9.78 -16.62
C HIS A 58 13.46 10.10 -15.13
N TYR A 59 14.63 10.56 -14.71
CA TYR A 59 14.93 10.82 -13.30
C TYR A 59 14.00 11.86 -12.64
N ALA A 60 13.40 12.74 -13.42
CA ALA A 60 12.42 13.70 -12.93
C ALA A 60 11.03 13.09 -12.70
N ASP A 61 10.74 11.92 -13.30
CA ASP A 61 9.42 11.29 -13.29
C ASP A 61 9.28 10.22 -12.19
N PHE A 62 10.30 10.02 -11.37
CA PHE A 62 10.20 9.18 -10.18
C PHE A 62 10.80 9.81 -8.93
N ASP A 63 10.26 9.47 -7.79
CA ASP A 63 10.79 9.84 -6.48
C ASP A 63 10.73 8.64 -5.53
N ILE A 64 11.83 7.89 -5.46
CA ILE A 64 11.99 6.76 -4.54
C ILE A 64 12.79 7.24 -3.34
N LYS A 65 12.27 7.04 -2.14
CA LYS A 65 12.91 7.40 -0.87
C LYS A 65 13.36 6.17 -0.08
N GLN A 66 14.40 6.34 0.71
CA GLN A 66 14.90 5.28 1.60
C GLN A 66 14.60 5.67 3.02
N ASP A 67 13.64 4.98 3.63
CA ASP A 67 13.35 5.03 5.07
C ASP A 67 12.26 4.01 5.46
N ASP A 68 11.99 3.87 6.76
CA ASP A 68 10.87 3.09 7.28
C ASP A 68 9.55 3.84 7.06
N THR A 69 8.68 3.27 6.25
CA THR A 69 7.39 3.86 5.88
C THR A 69 6.45 4.06 7.08
N LEU A 70 6.50 3.17 8.05
CA LEU A 70 5.62 3.25 9.21
C LEU A 70 6.11 4.27 10.23
N GLU A 71 7.45 4.37 10.41
CA GLU A 71 8.06 5.26 11.39
C GLU A 71 8.37 6.65 10.82
N ARG A 72 8.83 6.71 9.57
CA ARG A 72 9.28 7.95 8.91
C ARG A 72 8.80 8.00 7.45
N PRO A 73 7.51 8.20 7.21
CA PRO A 73 6.95 8.29 5.86
C PRO A 73 7.50 9.53 5.14
N GLN A 74 8.18 9.33 4.02
CA GLN A 74 8.84 10.40 3.28
C GLN A 74 7.92 11.13 2.30
N HIS A 75 6.72 10.60 2.07
CA HIS A 75 5.72 11.19 1.17
C HIS A 75 4.42 11.56 1.90
N ILE A 76 4.48 11.83 3.23
CA ILE A 76 3.29 11.95 4.08
C ILE A 76 2.33 13.07 3.63
N ASP A 77 2.84 14.14 3.07
CA ASP A 77 2.06 15.29 2.61
C ASP A 77 1.41 15.09 1.23
N GLN A 78 1.62 13.92 0.61
CA GLN A 78 1.11 13.60 -0.71
C GLN A 78 -0.17 12.76 -0.64
N ARG A 79 -1.01 12.91 -1.67
CA ARG A 79 -2.18 12.06 -1.92
C ARG A 79 -2.10 11.51 -3.33
N PHE A 80 -2.31 10.21 -3.47
CA PHE A 80 -2.04 9.47 -4.70
C PHE A 80 -3.31 8.99 -5.38
N GLU A 81 -3.34 9.12 -6.70
CA GLU A 81 -4.42 8.58 -7.54
C GLU A 81 -4.40 7.04 -7.55
N ALA A 82 -3.22 6.45 -7.58
CA ALA A 82 -3.06 5.01 -7.52
C ALA A 82 -2.04 4.61 -6.44
N ILE A 83 -2.42 3.65 -5.58
CA ILE A 83 -1.49 3.01 -4.65
C ILE A 83 -1.49 1.51 -4.94
N VAL A 84 -0.31 0.94 -5.12
CA VAL A 84 -0.12 -0.50 -5.32
C VAL A 84 0.95 -0.99 -4.36
N ALA A 85 0.72 -2.14 -3.70
CA ALA A 85 1.72 -2.65 -2.77
C ALA A 85 1.67 -4.18 -2.63
N ASN A 86 2.82 -4.74 -2.34
CA ASN A 86 2.98 -6.09 -1.81
C ASN A 86 3.89 -6.03 -0.58
N PRO A 87 3.36 -5.51 0.56
CA PRO A 87 4.18 -5.35 1.75
C PRO A 87 4.61 -6.69 2.34
N PRO A 88 5.71 -6.72 3.11
CA PRO A 88 6.15 -7.95 3.77
C PRO A 88 5.12 -8.41 4.80
N PHE A 89 4.69 -9.69 4.70
CA PHE A 89 3.62 -10.24 5.54
C PHE A 89 4.06 -10.47 6.98
N GLY A 90 3.22 -10.07 7.94
CA GLY A 90 3.34 -10.42 9.33
C GLY A 90 4.63 -9.95 10.02
N ILE A 91 5.27 -8.92 9.52
CA ILE A 91 6.45 -8.34 10.16
C ILE A 91 6.06 -7.58 11.43
N LYS A 92 7.02 -7.47 12.34
CA LYS A 92 6.89 -6.63 13.54
C LYS A 92 7.09 -5.16 13.18
N TRP A 93 6.45 -4.27 13.94
CA TRP A 93 6.67 -2.83 13.90
C TRP A 93 6.63 -2.27 15.33
N SER A 94 6.94 -1.00 15.54
CA SER A 94 7.06 -0.44 16.91
C SER A 94 5.73 -0.45 17.64
N ALA A 95 4.63 -0.12 16.96
CA ALA A 95 3.31 0.11 17.56
C ALA A 95 3.39 1.01 18.81
N ASP A 96 4.29 2.00 18.80
CA ASP A 96 4.45 2.93 19.92
C ASP A 96 3.12 3.69 20.12
N PRO A 97 2.64 3.86 21.36
CA PRO A 97 1.43 4.65 21.66
C PRO A 97 1.44 6.07 21.08
N ILE A 98 2.59 6.66 20.78
CA ILE A 98 2.69 7.96 20.11
C ILE A 98 1.99 7.96 18.75
N HIS A 99 1.95 6.84 18.07
CA HIS A 99 1.25 6.68 16.80
C HIS A 99 -0.27 6.84 16.91
N LEU A 100 -0.87 6.81 18.12
CA LEU A 100 -2.28 7.14 18.29
C LEU A 100 -2.59 8.61 18.02
N SER A 101 -1.59 9.48 18.01
CA SER A 101 -1.71 10.89 17.60
C SER A 101 -1.38 11.14 16.14
N ASP A 102 -0.94 10.12 15.40
CA ASP A 102 -0.64 10.19 13.97
C ASP A 102 -1.93 10.03 13.15
N ASP A 103 -2.20 10.96 12.25
CA ASP A 103 -3.42 11.00 11.43
C ASP A 103 -3.65 9.74 10.58
N ARG A 104 -2.60 8.95 10.33
CA ARG A 104 -2.69 7.65 9.65
C ARG A 104 -3.42 6.61 10.48
N PHE A 105 -3.32 6.68 11.83
CA PHE A 105 -3.78 5.65 12.75
C PHE A 105 -4.85 6.16 13.74
N ALA A 106 -4.82 7.44 14.09
CA ALA A 106 -5.73 8.07 15.05
C ALA A 106 -7.22 7.79 14.79
N PRO A 107 -7.72 7.85 13.54
CA PRO A 107 -9.16 7.65 13.26
C PRO A 107 -9.70 6.29 13.68
N TYR A 108 -8.83 5.28 13.78
CA TYR A 108 -9.23 3.91 14.11
C TYR A 108 -9.32 3.66 15.64
N GLY A 109 -8.78 4.56 16.47
CA GLY A 109 -8.75 4.45 17.93
C GLY A 109 -7.93 3.26 18.47
N ARG A 110 -7.27 2.52 17.60
CA ARG A 110 -6.42 1.37 17.93
C ARG A 110 -5.27 1.26 16.92
N LEU A 111 -4.10 0.87 17.41
CA LEU A 111 -2.97 0.49 16.56
C LEU A 111 -3.05 -0.98 16.16
N ALA A 112 -2.52 -1.30 14.99
CA ALA A 112 -2.23 -2.69 14.61
C ALA A 112 -1.31 -3.33 15.67
N PRO A 113 -1.39 -4.66 15.90
CA PRO A 113 -0.52 -5.32 16.87
C PRO A 113 0.96 -5.14 16.52
N SER A 114 1.82 -4.91 17.52
CA SER A 114 3.29 -4.79 17.29
C SER A 114 3.90 -6.02 16.61
N SER A 115 3.25 -7.18 16.75
CA SER A 115 3.70 -8.43 16.13
C SER A 115 3.34 -8.56 14.65
N LYS A 116 2.45 -7.69 14.11
CA LYS A 116 1.94 -7.76 12.72
C LYS A 116 1.60 -6.38 12.19
N ALA A 117 2.42 -5.87 11.29
CA ALA A 117 2.25 -4.55 10.67
C ALA A 117 1.19 -4.50 9.56
N ASP A 118 0.54 -5.63 9.23
CA ASP A 118 -0.35 -5.72 8.06
C ASP A 118 -1.36 -4.55 8.01
N TYR A 119 -2.08 -4.32 9.12
CA TYR A 119 -3.04 -3.20 9.19
C TYR A 119 -2.39 -1.83 9.33
N ALA A 120 -1.14 -1.73 9.82
CA ALA A 120 -0.43 -0.45 9.83
C ALA A 120 -0.13 0.02 8.39
N PHE A 121 0.27 -0.91 7.50
CA PHE A 121 0.41 -0.61 6.07
C PHE A 121 -0.92 -0.25 5.41
N ILE A 122 -1.99 -1.01 5.67
CA ILE A 122 -3.32 -0.73 5.10
C ILE A 122 -3.78 0.69 5.48
N THR A 123 -3.70 1.05 6.76
CA THR A 123 -4.14 2.36 7.24
C THR A 123 -3.27 3.51 6.74
N HIS A 124 -1.95 3.29 6.62
CA HIS A 124 -1.04 4.23 5.98
C HIS A 124 -1.44 4.49 4.52
N MET A 125 -1.67 3.44 3.73
CA MET A 125 -2.07 3.58 2.33
C MET A 125 -3.43 4.27 2.18
N ILE A 126 -4.41 3.94 3.01
CA ILE A 126 -5.72 4.61 3.02
C ILE A 126 -5.57 6.10 3.32
N HIS A 127 -4.68 6.47 4.25
CA HIS A 127 -4.42 7.87 4.57
C HIS A 127 -3.86 8.66 3.38
N GLN A 128 -3.00 8.02 2.59
CA GLN A 128 -2.37 8.66 1.43
C GLN A 128 -3.16 8.52 0.11
N LEU A 129 -4.32 7.90 0.14
CA LEU A 129 -5.17 7.78 -1.04
C LEU A 129 -5.89 9.10 -1.33
N ASP A 130 -5.87 9.53 -2.59
CA ASP A 130 -6.63 10.69 -3.06
C ASP A 130 -8.15 10.40 -3.01
N GLU A 131 -9.00 11.43 -3.01
CA GLU A 131 -10.46 11.32 -2.89
C GLU A 131 -11.10 10.38 -3.93
N ASN A 132 -10.54 10.31 -5.12
CA ASN A 132 -10.95 9.38 -6.18
C ASN A 132 -9.94 8.27 -6.44
N GLY A 133 -8.97 8.12 -5.55
CA GLY A 133 -7.87 7.18 -5.69
C GLY A 133 -8.31 5.72 -5.58
N THR A 134 -7.49 4.86 -6.15
CA THR A 134 -7.66 3.39 -6.08
C THR A 134 -6.43 2.75 -5.42
N LEU A 135 -6.67 1.95 -4.41
CA LEU A 135 -5.67 1.13 -3.72
C LEU A 135 -5.78 -0.33 -4.19
N ALA A 136 -4.65 -0.95 -4.48
CA ALA A 136 -4.56 -2.39 -4.72
C ALA A 136 -3.40 -2.99 -3.92
N VAL A 137 -3.70 -3.82 -2.93
CA VAL A 137 -2.69 -4.38 -2.03
C VAL A 137 -2.81 -5.89 -1.89
N VAL A 138 -1.67 -6.57 -1.94
CA VAL A 138 -1.59 -8.00 -1.63
C VAL A 138 -1.43 -8.18 -0.13
N MET A 139 -2.32 -8.99 0.48
CA MET A 139 -2.35 -9.22 1.92
C MET A 139 -2.50 -10.71 2.25
N PRO A 140 -2.00 -11.15 3.42
CA PRO A 140 -2.26 -12.52 3.89
C PRO A 140 -3.73 -12.67 4.30
N HIS A 141 -4.33 -13.84 4.06
CA HIS A 141 -5.74 -14.12 4.42
C HIS A 141 -6.09 -13.79 5.88
N GLY A 142 -5.10 -13.83 6.77
CA GLY A 142 -5.28 -13.50 8.18
C GLY A 142 -5.94 -12.14 8.43
N VAL A 143 -5.72 -11.14 7.57
CA VAL A 143 -6.33 -9.81 7.74
C VAL A 143 -7.86 -9.84 7.67
N LEU A 144 -8.47 -10.85 7.03
CA LEU A 144 -9.93 -10.98 6.91
C LEU A 144 -10.62 -11.42 8.20
N PHE A 145 -9.92 -12.18 9.06
CA PHE A 145 -10.61 -12.84 10.20
C PHE A 145 -9.94 -12.65 11.56
N ARG A 146 -8.69 -12.17 11.63
CA ARG A 146 -8.05 -11.91 12.93
C ARG A 146 -8.86 -10.89 13.72
N GLY A 147 -9.03 -11.15 15.01
CA GLY A 147 -9.82 -10.35 15.95
C GLY A 147 -9.01 -9.21 16.62
N ALA A 148 -9.42 -8.86 17.85
CA ALA A 148 -8.81 -7.83 18.69
C ALA A 148 -8.62 -6.47 17.95
N ALA A 149 -7.46 -5.87 18.00
CA ALA A 149 -7.20 -4.57 17.38
C ALA A 149 -7.43 -4.57 15.86
N GLU A 150 -7.01 -5.63 15.15
CA GLU A 150 -7.23 -5.76 13.70
C GLU A 150 -8.72 -5.83 13.35
N GLY A 151 -9.53 -6.50 14.17
CA GLY A 151 -10.98 -6.55 14.01
C GLY A 151 -11.65 -5.18 14.15
N VAL A 152 -11.17 -4.33 15.06
CA VAL A 152 -11.67 -2.96 15.25
C VAL A 152 -11.34 -2.10 14.02
N ILE A 153 -10.09 -2.12 13.56
CA ILE A 153 -9.65 -1.38 12.38
C ILE A 153 -10.42 -1.82 11.14
N ARG A 154 -10.54 -3.13 10.92
CA ARG A 154 -11.29 -3.70 9.78
C ARG A 154 -12.75 -3.25 9.77
N ARG A 155 -13.43 -3.30 10.93
CA ARG A 155 -14.81 -2.84 11.06
C ARG A 155 -14.94 -1.37 10.70
N PHE A 156 -14.02 -0.51 11.15
CA PHE A 156 -14.02 0.90 10.81
C PHE A 156 -13.88 1.11 9.29
N ILE A 157 -12.95 0.42 8.64
CA ILE A 157 -12.72 0.51 7.19
C ILE A 157 -13.97 0.09 6.39
N ILE A 158 -14.63 -0.99 6.81
CA ILE A 158 -15.78 -1.56 6.07
C ILE A 158 -17.08 -0.83 6.43
N GLU A 159 -17.44 -0.78 7.72
CA GLU A 159 -18.77 -0.33 8.15
C GLU A 159 -18.90 1.20 8.18
N GLN A 160 -17.83 1.92 8.57
CA GLN A 160 -17.91 3.38 8.73
C GLN A 160 -17.43 4.13 7.50
N LYS A 161 -16.42 3.61 6.81
CA LYS A 161 -15.80 4.29 5.66
C LYS A 161 -16.17 3.69 4.31
N ASN A 162 -16.59 2.41 4.30
CA ASN A 162 -16.92 1.69 3.07
C ASN A 162 -15.81 1.78 2.00
N TYR A 163 -14.55 1.65 2.41
CA TYR A 163 -13.40 1.81 1.50
C TYR A 163 -13.07 0.52 0.73
N LEU A 164 -13.51 -0.64 1.21
CA LEU A 164 -13.23 -1.92 0.56
C LEU A 164 -14.20 -2.16 -0.60
N ASP A 165 -13.67 -2.23 -1.81
CA ASP A 165 -14.44 -2.47 -3.03
C ASP A 165 -14.49 -3.97 -3.38
N THR A 166 -13.33 -4.65 -3.40
CA THR A 166 -13.24 -6.04 -3.89
C THR A 166 -12.12 -6.79 -3.19
N ILE A 167 -12.35 -8.08 -2.93
CA ILE A 167 -11.34 -9.04 -2.47
C ILE A 167 -11.23 -10.15 -3.51
N ILE A 168 -10.00 -10.40 -3.97
CA ILE A 168 -9.70 -11.47 -4.93
C ILE A 168 -8.77 -12.48 -4.27
N GLY A 169 -9.25 -13.71 -4.04
CA GLY A 169 -8.42 -14.80 -3.55
C GLY A 169 -7.36 -15.19 -4.58
N LEU A 170 -6.12 -15.32 -4.14
CA LEU A 170 -5.02 -15.76 -4.98
C LEU A 170 -4.75 -17.25 -4.81
N PRO A 171 -4.24 -17.95 -5.84
CA PRO A 171 -3.85 -19.35 -5.73
C PRO A 171 -2.84 -19.58 -4.60
N ALA A 172 -2.94 -20.73 -3.93
CA ALA A 172 -1.96 -21.12 -2.94
C ALA A 172 -0.56 -21.26 -3.57
N ASN A 173 0.48 -20.97 -2.78
CA ASN A 173 1.88 -21.05 -3.19
C ASN A 173 2.26 -20.16 -4.39
N LEU A 174 1.53 -19.05 -4.59
CA LEU A 174 1.84 -18.10 -5.67
C LEU A 174 3.17 -17.36 -5.44
N PHE A 175 3.51 -17.09 -4.18
CA PHE A 175 4.71 -16.33 -3.83
C PHE A 175 5.85 -17.24 -3.37
N TYR A 176 7.05 -17.03 -3.94
CA TYR A 176 8.24 -17.72 -3.51
C TYR A 176 8.57 -17.45 -2.04
N GLY A 177 8.96 -18.49 -1.32
CA GLY A 177 9.41 -18.37 0.08
C GLY A 177 8.30 -18.29 1.13
N THR A 178 7.03 -18.35 0.73
CA THR A 178 5.92 -18.43 1.68
C THR A 178 4.80 -19.34 1.19
N SER A 179 4.28 -20.17 2.10
CA SER A 179 3.06 -20.98 1.88
C SER A 179 1.80 -20.25 2.39
N ILE A 180 1.93 -19.02 2.88
CA ILE A 180 0.80 -18.26 3.44
C ILE A 180 -0.18 -17.94 2.31
N PRO A 181 -1.46 -18.35 2.41
CA PRO A 181 -2.46 -17.95 1.44
C PRO A 181 -2.61 -16.43 1.44
N ALA A 182 -2.65 -15.84 0.25
CA ALA A 182 -2.75 -14.41 0.05
C ALA A 182 -3.98 -14.04 -0.79
N GLN A 183 -4.34 -12.78 -0.74
CA GLN A 183 -5.42 -12.17 -1.51
C GLN A 183 -4.99 -10.79 -1.99
N LEU A 184 -5.65 -10.32 -3.03
CA LEU A 184 -5.59 -8.95 -3.49
C LEU A 184 -6.81 -8.20 -2.95
N GLU A 185 -6.59 -7.15 -2.18
CA GLU A 185 -7.63 -6.22 -1.72
C GLU A 185 -7.61 -4.97 -2.58
N ILE A 186 -8.79 -4.57 -3.05
CA ILE A 186 -8.99 -3.34 -3.82
C ILE A 186 -9.85 -2.41 -2.98
N GLY A 187 -9.33 -1.22 -2.71
CA GLY A 187 -10.03 -0.16 -2.00
C GLY A 187 -10.18 1.09 -2.86
N ARG A 188 -11.22 1.88 -2.56
CA ARG A 188 -11.47 3.17 -3.20
C ARG A 188 -11.91 4.19 -2.18
N ALA A 189 -11.36 5.39 -2.26
CA ALA A 189 -11.75 6.48 -1.37
C ALA A 189 -13.20 6.94 -1.55
N SER A 190 -13.78 6.72 -2.73
CA SER A 190 -15.14 7.18 -3.09
C SER A 190 -16.22 6.08 -3.06
N CYS A 191 -16.04 4.97 -2.34
CA CYS A 191 -17.07 3.91 -2.25
C CYS A 191 -18.38 4.34 -1.57
N ARG A 192 -18.57 5.62 -1.25
CA ARG A 192 -19.73 6.15 -0.51
C ARG A 192 -21.08 6.08 -1.25
N GLU A 193 -21.13 5.81 -2.55
CA GLU A 193 -22.34 5.96 -3.37
C GLU A 193 -22.83 4.68 -4.07
N ARG A 194 -22.53 3.50 -3.57
CA ARG A 194 -23.19 2.28 -4.07
C ARG A 194 -24.11 1.70 -3.01
N VAL A 195 -25.30 2.28 -2.90
CA VAL A 195 -26.46 1.66 -2.32
C VAL A 195 -27.26 1.00 -3.45
#